data_6859913c539513414cd741470faa4632
#
_entry.id   6859913c539513414cd741470faa4632
#
_cell.length_a   1.000
_cell.length_b   1.000
_cell.length_c   1.000
_cell.angle_alpha   90.00
_cell.angle_beta   90.00
_cell.angle_gamma   90.00
#
_symmetry.space_group_name_H-M   'P 1'
#
loop_
_entity.id
_entity.type
_entity.pdbx_description
1 polymer ?
#
loop_
_entity_poly.entity_id
_entity_poly.type
_entity_poly.pdbx_seq_one_letter_code
_entity_poly.pdbx_strand_id
1 'polypeptide(L)'
;MRRLMHIGLAAVVAIPALSCSSMTVRADHDSQHDFSVYSTFAIFERQGKEPRQPQMSPIVDRRIAATMASELEARGLEPTSPGRADFLITFYTAVRRRVVINRAGGWYGWSRWGMRGGTTWVNSYPEGTLVVDIIDRRDRQLVWRGVGEGAFSKTNPSDDKVAKKVARILRDFPPAS
;
A
#
# COMPACT_ATOMS: atom_id res chain seq x y z
N MET A 1 4.98 75.16 -9.68
CA MET A 1 5.64 74.01 -9.02
C MET A 1 4.59 72.93 -8.74
N ARG A 2 4.49 71.93 -9.60
CA ARG A 2 3.55 70.77 -9.45
C ARG A 2 4.36 69.54 -9.03
N ARG A 3 4.17 69.13 -7.80
CA ARG A 3 4.77 67.84 -7.29
C ARG A 3 3.89 66.66 -7.73
N LEU A 4 4.42 65.81 -8.59
CA LEU A 4 3.83 64.55 -8.95
C LEU A 4 4.14 63.57 -7.83
N MET A 5 3.08 63.05 -7.20
CA MET A 5 3.15 62.02 -6.16
C MET A 5 2.99 60.66 -6.86
N HIS A 6 4.07 59.90 -6.93
CA HIS A 6 4.03 58.54 -7.45
C HIS A 6 3.52 57.59 -6.36
N ILE A 7 2.30 57.08 -6.55
CA ILE A 7 1.73 56.03 -5.72
C ILE A 7 2.23 54.68 -6.28
N GLY A 8 3.19 54.08 -5.59
CA GLY A 8 3.66 52.73 -5.91
C GLY A 8 2.65 51.68 -5.46
N LEU A 9 2.04 50.99 -6.44
CA LEU A 9 1.13 49.88 -6.20
C LEU A 9 1.97 48.60 -5.92
N ALA A 10 2.07 48.24 -4.65
CA ALA A 10 2.72 46.99 -4.24
C ALA A 10 1.77 45.81 -4.52
N ALA A 11 2.07 45.03 -5.55
CA ALA A 11 1.35 43.79 -5.83
C ALA A 11 1.76 42.71 -4.83
N VAL A 12 0.88 42.36 -3.89
CA VAL A 12 1.05 41.19 -2.97
C VAL A 12 0.76 39.95 -3.76
N VAL A 13 1.81 39.21 -4.13
CA VAL A 13 1.71 37.86 -4.72
C VAL A 13 1.36 36.90 -3.61
N ALA A 14 0.09 36.48 -3.50
CA ALA A 14 -0.35 35.41 -2.63
C ALA A 14 0.12 34.06 -3.20
N ILE A 15 1.16 33.49 -2.62
CA ILE A 15 1.62 32.13 -2.93
C ILE A 15 0.62 31.17 -2.28
N PRO A 16 -0.13 30.34 -3.03
CA PRO A 16 -0.97 29.32 -2.44
C PRO A 16 -0.08 28.30 -1.74
N ALA A 17 -0.17 28.21 -0.43
CA ALA A 17 0.43 27.13 0.33
C ALA A 17 -0.26 25.82 -0.07
N LEU A 18 0.37 25.06 -0.97
CA LEU A 18 -0.01 23.70 -1.29
C LEU A 18 0.19 22.87 -0.02
N SER A 19 -0.89 22.65 0.73
CA SER A 19 -0.93 21.73 1.85
C SER A 19 -0.77 20.32 1.31
N CYS A 20 0.47 19.91 1.08
CA CYS A 20 0.82 18.52 0.81
C CYS A 20 0.58 17.73 2.09
N SER A 21 -0.54 17.00 2.18
CA SER A 21 -0.71 15.91 3.12
C SER A 21 0.40 14.90 2.83
N SER A 22 1.49 14.97 3.60
CA SER A 22 2.69 14.16 3.37
C SER A 22 2.46 12.73 3.87
N MET A 23 2.21 11.82 2.92
CA MET A 23 2.31 10.38 3.20
C MET A 23 3.79 10.00 3.25
N THR A 24 4.20 9.32 4.30
CA THR A 24 5.53 8.70 4.37
C THR A 24 5.45 7.30 3.80
N VAL A 25 6.31 6.97 2.83
CA VAL A 25 6.41 5.63 2.25
C VAL A 25 7.72 5.00 2.66
N ARG A 26 7.66 3.74 3.05
CA ARG A 26 8.82 2.87 3.28
C ARG A 26 8.57 1.56 2.55
N ALA A 27 9.62 1.01 1.95
CA ALA A 27 9.61 -0.33 1.39
C ALA A 27 10.75 -1.14 2.01
N ASP A 28 10.51 -2.43 2.14
CA ASP A 28 11.49 -3.42 2.58
C ASP A 28 11.32 -4.67 1.72
N HIS A 29 12.43 -5.35 1.40
CA HIS A 29 12.41 -6.52 0.55
C HIS A 29 13.55 -7.48 0.88
N ASP A 30 13.36 -8.73 0.51
CA ASP A 30 14.41 -9.74 0.56
C ASP A 30 15.41 -9.46 -0.56
N SER A 31 16.61 -9.04 -0.20
CA SER A 31 17.68 -8.72 -1.15
C SER A 31 18.27 -9.93 -1.89
N GLN A 32 17.95 -11.14 -1.45
CA GLN A 32 18.37 -12.39 -2.10
C GLN A 32 17.31 -12.94 -3.06
N HIS A 33 16.11 -12.34 -3.06
CA HIS A 33 15.02 -12.79 -3.91
C HIS A 33 15.12 -12.20 -5.31
N ASP A 34 15.01 -13.07 -6.32
CA ASP A 34 14.99 -12.65 -7.72
C ASP A 34 13.57 -12.28 -8.17
N PHE A 35 13.29 -10.99 -8.24
CA PHE A 35 12.01 -10.46 -8.68
C PHE A 35 11.82 -10.48 -10.21
N SER A 36 12.87 -10.72 -11.00
CA SER A 36 12.82 -10.72 -12.45
C SER A 36 12.05 -11.91 -13.03
N VAL A 37 11.87 -12.96 -12.23
CA VAL A 37 11.11 -14.17 -12.60
C VAL A 37 9.59 -13.97 -12.56
N TYR A 38 9.12 -12.86 -12.02
CA TYR A 38 7.69 -12.59 -11.89
C TYR A 38 7.08 -12.05 -13.20
N SER A 39 6.03 -12.71 -13.65
CA SER A 39 5.21 -12.31 -14.79
C SER A 39 3.72 -12.23 -14.47
N THR A 40 3.28 -12.98 -13.45
CA THR A 40 1.88 -13.11 -13.10
C THR A 40 1.62 -12.84 -11.62
N PHE A 41 0.47 -12.21 -11.32
CA PHE A 41 0.07 -11.92 -9.95
C PHE A 41 -1.38 -12.27 -9.66
N ALA A 42 -1.69 -12.43 -8.39
CA ALA A 42 -3.08 -12.46 -7.93
C ALA A 42 -3.24 -11.60 -6.68
N ILE A 43 -4.31 -10.80 -6.64
CA ILE A 43 -4.70 -10.08 -5.43
C ILE A 43 -5.47 -11.06 -4.54
N PHE A 44 -4.95 -11.26 -3.35
CA PHE A 44 -5.56 -12.14 -2.37
C PHE A 44 -6.29 -11.30 -1.32
N GLU A 45 -7.61 -11.28 -1.43
CA GLU A 45 -8.44 -10.68 -0.39
C GLU A 45 -8.34 -11.54 0.88
N ARG A 46 -7.94 -10.91 1.96
CA ARG A 46 -7.84 -11.59 3.25
C ARG A 46 -9.21 -12.12 3.68
N GLN A 47 -9.42 -13.40 3.57
CA GLN A 47 -10.53 -14.11 4.20
C GLN A 47 -10.19 -14.42 5.67
N GLY A 48 -10.00 -13.42 6.49
CA GLY A 48 -9.80 -13.58 7.92
C GLY A 48 -11.01 -13.07 8.67
N LYS A 49 -11.79 -13.97 9.23
CA LYS A 49 -12.79 -13.70 10.27
C LYS A 49 -12.09 -13.27 11.57
N GLU A 50 -11.41 -12.15 11.55
CA GLU A 50 -11.07 -11.45 12.77
C GLU A 50 -12.17 -10.42 13.05
N PRO A 51 -13.22 -10.75 13.86
CA PRO A 51 -14.44 -9.93 13.97
C PRO A 51 -14.24 -8.60 14.71
N ARG A 52 -13.04 -8.26 15.11
CA ARG A 52 -12.76 -7.14 16.03
C ARG A 52 -11.89 -6.02 15.48
N GLN A 53 -11.68 -5.98 14.18
CA GLN A 53 -10.80 -4.97 13.64
C GLN A 53 -11.58 -3.97 12.78
N PRO A 54 -11.61 -2.67 13.13
CA PRO A 54 -12.15 -1.66 12.24
C PRO A 54 -11.31 -1.68 10.95
N GLN A 55 -11.91 -2.15 9.88
CA GLN A 55 -11.38 -2.15 8.53
C GLN A 55 -11.98 -0.96 7.79
N MET A 56 -11.36 -0.55 6.71
CA MET A 56 -12.00 0.39 5.80
C MET A 56 -13.25 -0.28 5.18
N SER A 57 -14.12 0.54 4.61
CA SER A 57 -15.29 0.03 3.90
C SER A 57 -14.86 -0.99 2.83
N PRO A 58 -15.58 -2.11 2.64
CA PRO A 58 -15.34 -3.05 1.54
C PRO A 58 -15.31 -2.40 0.15
N ILE A 59 -15.98 -1.24 0.01
CA ILE A 59 -15.92 -0.43 -1.22
C ILE A 59 -14.50 0.14 -1.41
N VAL A 60 -13.89 0.64 -0.35
CA VAL A 60 -12.52 1.19 -0.41
C VAL A 60 -11.51 0.08 -0.66
N ASP A 61 -11.70 -1.09 -0.03
CA ASP A 61 -10.81 -2.23 -0.24
C ASP A 61 -10.85 -2.70 -1.71
N ARG A 62 -12.03 -2.76 -2.33
CA ARG A 62 -12.15 -3.06 -3.77
C ARG A 62 -11.46 -2.00 -4.66
N ARG A 63 -11.55 -0.72 -4.31
CA ARG A 63 -10.85 0.34 -5.04
C ARG A 63 -9.33 0.22 -4.91
N ILE A 64 -8.84 -0.09 -3.74
CA ILE A 64 -7.42 -0.35 -3.50
C ILE A 64 -6.95 -1.54 -4.35
N ALA A 65 -7.69 -2.66 -4.31
CA ALA A 65 -7.38 -3.84 -5.11
C ALA A 65 -7.39 -3.55 -6.62
N ALA A 66 -8.42 -2.88 -7.12
CA ALA A 66 -8.50 -2.51 -8.53
C ALA A 66 -7.34 -1.59 -8.97
N THR A 67 -6.97 -0.64 -8.11
CA THR A 67 -5.83 0.25 -8.39
C THR A 67 -4.51 -0.52 -8.41
N MET A 68 -4.31 -1.46 -7.46
CA MET A 68 -3.10 -2.31 -7.45
C MET A 68 -3.00 -3.14 -8.72
N ALA A 69 -4.12 -3.74 -9.17
CA ALA A 69 -4.14 -4.50 -10.41
C ALA A 69 -3.72 -3.62 -11.60
N SER A 70 -4.34 -2.47 -11.77
CA SER A 70 -4.02 -1.53 -12.86
C SER A 70 -2.56 -1.07 -12.83
N GLU A 71 -1.98 -0.81 -11.65
CA GLU A 71 -0.57 -0.41 -11.50
C GLU A 71 0.40 -1.53 -11.88
N LEU A 72 0.07 -2.78 -11.56
CA LEU A 72 0.90 -3.93 -11.91
C LEU A 72 0.77 -4.29 -13.40
N GLU A 73 -0.43 -4.24 -13.96
CA GLU A 73 -0.68 -4.42 -15.39
C GLU A 73 0.07 -3.38 -16.23
N ALA A 74 0.07 -2.12 -15.80
CA ALA A 74 0.84 -1.05 -16.45
C ALA A 74 2.36 -1.31 -16.47
N ARG A 75 2.85 -2.20 -15.61
CA ARG A 75 4.25 -2.66 -15.56
C ARG A 75 4.50 -3.96 -16.32
N GLY A 76 3.50 -4.47 -17.03
CA GLY A 76 3.60 -5.67 -17.84
C GLY A 76 3.36 -6.98 -17.08
N LEU A 77 2.85 -6.92 -15.84
CA LEU A 77 2.47 -8.10 -15.08
C LEU A 77 1.03 -8.49 -15.40
N GLU A 78 0.74 -9.79 -15.49
CA GLU A 78 -0.58 -10.30 -15.87
C GLU A 78 -1.37 -10.80 -14.65
N PRO A 79 -2.64 -10.37 -14.48
CA PRO A 79 -3.49 -10.89 -13.42
C PRO A 79 -3.91 -12.34 -13.71
N THR A 80 -3.89 -13.18 -12.67
CA THR A 80 -4.32 -14.57 -12.80
C THR A 80 -4.97 -15.07 -11.51
N SER A 81 -5.38 -16.34 -11.48
CA SER A 81 -5.91 -16.96 -10.26
C SER A 81 -4.81 -17.21 -9.22
N PRO A 82 -5.12 -17.16 -7.91
CA PRO A 82 -4.13 -17.34 -6.86
C PRO A 82 -3.33 -18.63 -6.94
N GLY A 83 -3.90 -19.69 -7.51
CA GLY A 83 -3.22 -20.98 -7.68
C GLY A 83 -2.20 -21.02 -8.82
N ARG A 84 -2.21 -20.02 -9.71
CA ARG A 84 -1.33 -19.98 -10.91
C ARG A 84 -0.39 -18.78 -10.92
N ALA A 85 -0.60 -17.82 -10.04
CA ALA A 85 0.22 -16.62 -9.95
C ALA A 85 1.66 -16.95 -9.52
N ASP A 86 2.64 -16.16 -9.95
CA ASP A 86 4.00 -16.24 -9.45
C ASP A 86 4.07 -15.67 -8.03
N PHE A 87 3.35 -14.58 -7.79
CA PHE A 87 3.21 -14.02 -6.45
C PHE A 87 1.78 -13.62 -6.10
N LEU A 88 1.54 -13.54 -4.82
CA LEU A 88 0.29 -13.05 -4.25
C LEU A 88 0.52 -11.67 -3.65
N ILE A 89 -0.41 -10.76 -3.90
CA ILE A 89 -0.44 -9.47 -3.25
C ILE A 89 -1.59 -9.41 -2.26
N THR A 90 -1.30 -8.98 -1.05
CA THR A 90 -2.29 -8.73 -0.03
C THR A 90 -2.09 -7.37 0.60
N PHE A 91 -3.12 -6.79 1.17
CA PHE A 91 -3.02 -5.49 1.81
C PHE A 91 -3.92 -5.38 3.04
N TYR A 92 -3.62 -4.40 3.87
CA TYR A 92 -4.49 -4.01 4.98
C TYR A 92 -4.33 -2.54 5.33
N THR A 93 -5.38 -1.97 5.89
CA THR A 93 -5.40 -0.59 6.36
C THR A 93 -5.48 -0.55 7.87
N ALA A 94 -4.64 0.26 8.53
CA ALA A 94 -4.74 0.53 9.95
C ALA A 94 -5.63 1.75 10.16
N VAL A 95 -6.86 1.56 10.66
CA VAL A 95 -7.84 2.65 10.93
C VAL A 95 -7.65 3.26 12.31
N ARG A 96 -6.86 2.62 13.17
CA ARG A 96 -6.41 3.12 14.47
C ARG A 96 -4.99 2.66 14.71
N ARG A 97 -4.27 3.30 15.66
CA ARG A 97 -2.94 2.81 16.05
C ARG A 97 -3.03 1.33 16.41
N ARG A 98 -2.25 0.50 15.76
CA ARG A 98 -2.39 -0.94 15.82
C ARG A 98 -1.07 -1.63 16.07
N VAL A 99 -1.13 -2.62 16.95
CA VAL A 99 -0.12 -3.66 17.05
C VAL A 99 -0.58 -4.83 16.18
N VAL A 100 0.10 -5.10 15.07
CA VAL A 100 -0.18 -6.23 14.20
C VAL A 100 0.80 -7.35 14.55
N ILE A 101 0.25 -8.45 15.04
CA ILE A 101 1.01 -9.66 15.28
C ILE A 101 0.89 -10.52 14.03
N ASN A 102 1.91 -10.50 13.20
CA ASN A 102 1.98 -11.34 12.01
C ASN A 102 2.60 -12.68 12.40
N ARG A 103 1.83 -13.75 12.26
CA ARG A 103 2.35 -15.11 12.32
C ARG A 103 2.48 -15.60 10.88
N ALA A 104 3.70 -15.75 10.40
CA ALA A 104 3.91 -16.38 9.11
C ALA A 104 3.37 -17.82 9.19
N GLY A 105 2.43 -18.16 8.33
CA GLY A 105 1.79 -19.49 8.29
C GLY A 105 0.33 -19.54 8.74
N GLY A 106 -0.13 -18.65 9.64
CA GLY A 106 -1.53 -18.66 10.11
C GLY A 106 -2.37 -17.51 9.59
N TRP A 107 -1.73 -16.44 9.18
CA TRP A 107 -2.41 -15.18 8.91
C TRP A 107 -3.01 -15.08 7.51
N TYR A 108 -2.43 -15.80 6.55
CA TYR A 108 -2.89 -15.82 5.17
C TYR A 108 -3.97 -16.87 4.88
N GLY A 109 -4.67 -17.39 5.92
CA GLY A 109 -5.78 -18.32 5.74
C GLY A 109 -5.36 -19.72 5.23
N TRP A 110 -4.08 -20.01 5.21
CA TRP A 110 -3.50 -21.25 4.66
C TRP A 110 -3.24 -22.35 5.70
N SER A 111 -3.84 -22.26 6.89
CA SER A 111 -3.80 -23.31 7.91
C SER A 111 -4.27 -24.69 7.39
N ARG A 112 -4.95 -24.73 6.25
CA ARG A 112 -5.42 -25.98 5.61
C ARG A 112 -4.29 -26.81 4.97
N TRP A 113 -3.07 -26.24 4.86
CA TRP A 113 -1.95 -26.88 4.16
C TRP A 113 -0.72 -27.12 5.04
N GLY A 114 -0.87 -27.16 6.34
CA GLY A 114 0.08 -27.82 7.24
C GLY A 114 1.45 -27.15 7.43
N MET A 115 1.56 -25.81 7.38
CA MET A 115 2.82 -25.14 7.71
C MET A 115 3.04 -25.08 9.23
N ARG A 116 3.89 -25.94 9.74
CA ARG A 116 4.49 -25.89 11.07
C ARG A 116 5.73 -24.98 11.02
N GLY A 117 5.73 -23.91 11.79
CA GLY A 117 6.89 -23.04 11.99
C GLY A 117 6.68 -21.66 11.34
N GLY A 118 6.07 -20.75 12.06
CA GLY A 118 5.91 -19.37 11.63
C GLY A 118 6.66 -18.43 12.55
N THR A 119 7.45 -17.53 11.97
CA THR A 119 8.04 -16.40 12.69
C THR A 119 6.94 -15.40 13.02
N THR A 120 6.84 -14.99 14.28
CA THR A 120 5.88 -13.98 14.72
C THR A 120 6.53 -12.61 14.65
N TRP A 121 5.95 -11.71 13.86
CA TRP A 121 6.39 -10.31 13.78
C TRP A 121 5.35 -9.43 14.44
N VAL A 122 5.79 -8.53 15.29
CA VAL A 122 4.94 -7.55 15.95
C VAL A 122 5.27 -6.17 15.39
N ASN A 123 4.34 -5.60 14.62
CA ASN A 123 4.48 -4.26 14.07
C ASN A 123 3.35 -3.35 14.58
N SER A 124 3.71 -2.13 14.97
CA SER A 124 2.74 -1.09 15.33
C SER A 124 2.69 -0.05 14.22
N TYR A 125 1.50 0.14 13.65
CA TYR A 125 1.27 1.13 12.60
C TYR A 125 0.36 2.25 13.09
N PRO A 126 0.65 3.51 12.75
CA PRO A 126 -0.23 4.63 13.04
C PRO A 126 -1.52 4.54 12.23
N GLU A 127 -2.54 5.28 12.67
CA GLU A 127 -3.81 5.39 11.97
C GLU A 127 -3.62 5.91 10.54
N GLY A 128 -4.41 5.37 9.62
CA GLY A 128 -4.37 5.77 8.21
C GLY A 128 -3.23 5.14 7.41
N THR A 129 -2.58 4.11 7.93
CA THR A 129 -1.52 3.38 7.22
C THR A 129 -2.12 2.34 6.27
N LEU A 130 -1.60 2.29 5.04
CA LEU A 130 -1.79 1.19 4.10
C LEU A 130 -0.51 0.36 4.05
N VAL A 131 -0.64 -0.92 4.28
CA VAL A 131 0.45 -1.90 4.12
C VAL A 131 0.11 -2.82 2.96
N VAL A 132 1.07 -3.04 2.08
CA VAL A 132 1.00 -3.93 0.93
C VAL A 132 2.10 -4.96 1.07
N ASP A 133 1.73 -6.23 0.98
CA ASP A 133 2.63 -7.37 1.09
C ASP A 133 2.65 -8.15 -0.22
N ILE A 134 3.84 -8.44 -0.72
CA ILE A 134 4.08 -9.36 -1.84
C ILE A 134 4.64 -10.66 -1.27
N ILE A 135 3.97 -11.74 -1.61
CA ILE A 135 4.28 -13.08 -1.11
C ILE A 135 4.62 -13.96 -2.30
N ASP A 136 5.83 -14.49 -2.35
CA ASP A 136 6.16 -15.52 -3.32
C ASP A 136 5.23 -16.73 -3.15
N ARG A 137 4.65 -17.20 -4.24
CA ARG A 137 3.70 -18.30 -4.16
C ARG A 137 4.35 -19.65 -3.95
N ARG A 138 5.59 -19.86 -4.42
CA ARG A 138 6.27 -21.17 -4.39
C ARG A 138 6.67 -21.55 -2.98
N ASP A 139 7.40 -20.65 -2.32
CA ASP A 139 7.88 -20.85 -0.96
C ASP A 139 7.04 -20.18 0.11
N ARG A 140 6.06 -19.35 -0.32
CA ARG A 140 5.09 -18.66 0.55
C ARG A 140 5.75 -17.69 1.52
N GLN A 141 6.85 -17.11 1.08
CA GLN A 141 7.58 -16.12 1.86
C GLN A 141 7.14 -14.69 1.51
N LEU A 142 7.12 -13.84 2.51
CA LEU A 142 7.01 -12.41 2.30
C LEU A 142 8.34 -11.93 1.73
N VAL A 143 8.31 -11.48 0.47
CA VAL A 143 9.52 -11.05 -0.24
C VAL A 143 9.61 -9.54 -0.42
N TRP A 144 8.48 -8.83 -0.31
CA TRP A 144 8.45 -7.38 -0.34
C TRP A 144 7.29 -6.83 0.48
N ARG A 145 7.52 -5.70 1.13
CA ARG A 145 6.51 -4.95 1.89
C ARG A 145 6.63 -3.48 1.64
N GLY A 146 5.53 -2.86 1.22
CA GLY A 146 5.37 -1.41 1.15
C GLY A 146 4.45 -0.90 2.25
N VAL A 147 4.85 0.20 2.91
CA VAL A 147 4.09 0.84 3.99
C VAL A 147 3.89 2.30 3.68
N GLY A 148 2.65 2.73 3.56
CA GLY A 148 2.26 4.12 3.40
C GLY A 148 1.61 4.68 4.65
N GLU A 149 2.36 5.36 5.53
CA GLU A 149 1.81 6.02 6.72
C GLU A 149 1.10 7.32 6.33
N GLY A 150 -0.08 7.56 6.89
CA GLY A 150 -0.93 8.70 6.52
C GLY A 150 -1.53 8.56 5.11
N ALA A 151 -1.56 7.33 4.56
CA ALA A 151 -2.19 7.09 3.26
C ALA A 151 -3.67 7.51 3.28
N PHE A 152 -4.40 7.16 4.33
CA PHE A 152 -5.82 7.45 4.45
C PHE A 152 -6.15 8.09 5.79
N SER A 153 -6.39 9.40 5.79
CA SER A 153 -6.86 10.12 6.98
C SER A 153 -8.39 10.07 7.16
N LYS A 154 -9.11 9.54 6.18
CA LYS A 154 -10.58 9.43 6.18
C LYS A 154 -11.01 8.01 5.83
N THR A 155 -12.13 7.60 6.39
CA THR A 155 -12.72 6.28 6.16
C THR A 155 -13.26 6.06 4.75
N ASN A 156 -13.44 7.13 3.97
CA ASN A 156 -13.91 7.06 2.57
C ASN A 156 -13.10 8.03 1.68
N PRO A 157 -11.89 7.66 1.26
CA PRO A 157 -11.09 8.45 0.32
C PRO A 157 -11.71 8.42 -1.09
N SER A 158 -11.49 9.48 -1.89
CA SER A 158 -11.85 9.49 -3.31
C SER A 158 -10.94 8.57 -4.12
N ASP A 159 -11.40 8.15 -5.31
CA ASP A 159 -10.66 7.23 -6.19
C ASP A 159 -9.29 7.79 -6.56
N ASP A 160 -9.18 9.07 -6.91
CA ASP A 160 -7.90 9.74 -7.18
C ASP A 160 -6.91 9.67 -6.00
N LYS A 161 -7.43 9.78 -4.77
CA LYS A 161 -6.58 9.66 -3.58
C LYS A 161 -6.10 8.24 -3.39
N VAL A 162 -6.95 7.26 -3.62
CA VAL A 162 -6.58 5.85 -3.59
C VAL A 162 -5.51 5.59 -4.63
N ALA A 163 -5.74 5.98 -5.90
CA ALA A 163 -4.81 5.76 -7.00
C ALA A 163 -3.43 6.36 -6.70
N LYS A 164 -3.35 7.65 -6.34
CA LYS A 164 -2.09 8.32 -6.03
C LYS A 164 -1.34 7.68 -4.86
N LYS A 165 -2.05 7.17 -3.85
CA LYS A 165 -1.42 6.58 -2.67
C LYS A 165 -0.91 5.17 -2.95
N VAL A 166 -1.68 4.36 -3.68
CA VAL A 166 -1.28 3.01 -4.10
C VAL A 166 -0.08 3.09 -5.05
N ALA A 167 -0.14 3.90 -6.11
CA ALA A 167 0.96 4.11 -7.04
C ALA A 167 2.26 4.52 -6.33
N ARG A 168 2.15 5.40 -5.32
CA ARG A 168 3.30 5.84 -4.54
C ARG A 168 3.90 4.73 -3.68
N ILE A 169 3.08 3.83 -3.11
CA ILE A 169 3.56 2.70 -2.33
C ILE A 169 4.24 1.67 -3.23
N LEU A 170 3.62 1.35 -4.38
CA LEU A 170 4.15 0.38 -5.33
C LEU A 170 5.31 0.91 -6.19
N ARG A 171 5.68 2.19 -6.09
CA ARG A 171 6.70 2.79 -6.97
C ARG A 171 8.02 2.01 -6.98
N ASP A 172 8.41 1.49 -5.83
CA ASP A 172 9.66 0.79 -5.62
C ASP A 172 9.49 -0.76 -5.69
N PHE A 173 8.41 -1.23 -6.35
CA PHE A 173 8.20 -2.65 -6.67
C PHE A 173 8.11 -2.84 -8.20
N PRO A 174 8.79 -3.87 -8.78
CA PRO A 174 9.84 -4.66 -8.13
C PRO A 174 11.05 -3.79 -7.79
N PRO A 175 11.82 -4.13 -6.75
CA PRO A 175 13.05 -3.41 -6.46
C PRO A 175 14.03 -3.56 -7.60
N ALA A 176 14.89 -2.56 -7.82
CA ALA A 176 15.98 -2.67 -8.76
C ALA A 176 16.95 -3.76 -8.30
N SER A 177 17.29 -4.66 -9.19
CA SER A 177 18.31 -5.70 -9.00
C SER A 177 19.71 -5.12 -8.95
#